data_ae2ce44508b4098b04cfdd9f5790a27b
#
_entry.id   ae2ce44508b4098b04cfdd9f5790a27b
#
_cell.length_a   1.000
_cell.length_b   1.000
_cell.length_c   1.000
_cell.angle_alpha   90.00
_cell.angle_beta   90.00
_cell.angle_gamma   90.00
#
_symmetry.space_group_name_H-M   'P 1'
#
loop_
_entity.id
_entity.type
_entity.pdbx_description
1 polymer ?
#
loop_
_entity_poly.entity_id
_entity_poly.type
_entity_poly.pdbx_seq_one_letter_code
_entity_poly.pdbx_strand_id
1 'polypeptide(L)'
;MKAIDLHIHTIKTILDADFCFDISKLEEYVCTEKLECIAITNHNEFDKQNYNIIKDKLNITVLPGIEVSLEKGHMLVIGNVGSEDLLEQQSIKMRQYIVDVNSYLTFDQFVSIFTNYEDYLLIPHYIKNPPISIDVINKFNGEIIVGEVSSAKKWFSTIKNNEKLIPVLFSDLRVDTELKNYPGTHLYIECDDFTIGGLKNTLKNRNNISLSNDNNKSEFQIDSNGTKAKTFSYKDASSAYTLKDGAELFTRNNDGTY
;
A
#
# COMPACT_ATOMS: atom_id res chain seq x y z
N MET A 1 -0.52 17.71 -2.12
CA MET A 1 -0.39 16.27 -1.81
C MET A 1 -1.04 15.47 -2.92
N LYS A 2 -0.50 14.32 -3.26
CA LYS A 2 -0.90 13.45 -4.38
C LYS A 2 -1.48 12.16 -3.83
N ALA A 3 -2.63 11.73 -4.33
CA ALA A 3 -3.26 10.47 -3.94
C ALA A 3 -2.55 9.30 -4.61
N ILE A 4 -2.24 8.25 -3.84
CA ILE A 4 -1.57 7.05 -4.33
C ILE A 4 -2.22 5.78 -3.80
N ASP A 5 -2.13 4.71 -4.60
CA ASP A 5 -2.48 3.35 -4.17
C ASP A 5 -1.43 2.36 -4.70
N LEU A 6 -0.62 1.83 -3.81
CA LEU A 6 0.50 0.97 -4.17
C LEU A 6 0.23 -0.52 -3.95
N HIS A 7 -1.06 -0.92 -3.83
CA HIS A 7 -1.43 -2.32 -3.63
C HIS A 7 -2.69 -2.68 -4.43
N ILE A 8 -2.49 -3.08 -5.69
CA ILE A 8 -3.57 -3.41 -6.63
C ILE A 8 -3.26 -4.74 -7.34
N HIS A 9 -4.28 -5.61 -7.43
CA HIS A 9 -4.23 -6.89 -8.13
C HIS A 9 -5.01 -6.83 -9.45
N THR A 10 -4.39 -7.33 -10.52
CA THR A 10 -4.93 -7.28 -11.88
C THR A 10 -4.89 -8.62 -12.60
N ILE A 11 -4.26 -9.62 -12.01
CA ILE A 11 -4.32 -11.01 -12.49
C ILE A 11 -4.67 -11.94 -11.33
N LYS A 12 -5.39 -13.00 -11.66
CA LYS A 12 -5.66 -14.09 -10.71
C LYS A 12 -4.41 -14.94 -10.53
N THR A 13 -4.00 -15.13 -9.28
CA THR A 13 -2.92 -16.04 -8.89
C THR A 13 -3.44 -17.19 -8.04
N ILE A 14 -2.56 -18.09 -7.60
CA ILE A 14 -2.95 -19.21 -6.73
C ILE A 14 -3.48 -18.77 -5.36
N LEU A 15 -3.21 -17.54 -4.93
CA LEU A 15 -3.66 -17.00 -3.65
C LEU A 15 -4.98 -16.24 -3.75
N ASP A 16 -5.45 -15.95 -4.95
CA ASP A 16 -6.67 -15.19 -5.16
C ASP A 16 -7.90 -16.08 -5.35
N ALA A 17 -9.06 -15.62 -4.88
CA ALA A 17 -10.34 -16.12 -5.35
C ALA A 17 -10.51 -15.81 -6.85
N ASP A 18 -11.49 -16.44 -7.50
CA ASP A 18 -11.78 -16.11 -8.90
C ASP A 18 -12.20 -14.65 -9.03
N PHE A 19 -11.52 -13.92 -9.91
CA PHE A 19 -11.95 -12.62 -10.39
C PHE A 19 -11.55 -12.43 -11.87
N CYS A 20 -12.25 -11.57 -12.57
CA CYS A 20 -12.00 -11.26 -13.96
C CYS A 20 -11.56 -9.80 -14.07
N PHE A 21 -10.29 -9.57 -14.39
CA PHE A 21 -9.73 -8.22 -14.51
C PHE A 21 -10.45 -7.41 -15.60
N ASP A 22 -10.79 -6.18 -15.25
CA ASP A 22 -11.36 -5.20 -16.17
C ASP A 22 -10.58 -3.88 -16.10
N ILE A 23 -9.87 -3.58 -17.17
CA ILE A 23 -9.08 -2.36 -17.29
C ILE A 23 -9.93 -1.09 -17.25
N SER A 24 -11.19 -1.15 -17.72
CA SER A 24 -12.12 -0.01 -17.66
C SER A 24 -12.51 0.31 -16.23
N LYS A 25 -12.63 -0.73 -15.38
CA LYS A 25 -12.84 -0.56 -13.93
C LYS A 25 -11.64 0.04 -13.23
N LEU A 26 -10.44 -0.32 -13.64
CA LEU A 26 -9.22 0.30 -13.12
C LEU A 26 -9.14 1.78 -13.54
N GLU A 27 -9.43 2.10 -14.79
CA GLU A 27 -9.49 3.47 -15.29
C GLU A 27 -10.55 4.30 -14.54
N GLU A 28 -11.75 3.73 -14.35
CA GLU A 28 -12.82 4.36 -13.56
C GLU A 28 -12.38 4.62 -12.11
N TYR A 29 -11.73 3.64 -11.46
CA TYR A 29 -11.18 3.78 -10.12
C TYR A 29 -10.17 4.91 -10.02
N VAL A 30 -9.16 4.90 -10.88
CA VAL A 30 -8.12 5.93 -10.92
C VAL A 30 -8.71 7.33 -11.11
N CYS A 31 -9.66 7.47 -12.02
CA CYS A 31 -10.30 8.76 -12.31
C CYS A 31 -11.20 9.23 -11.15
N THR A 32 -12.01 8.33 -10.58
CA THR A 32 -12.94 8.64 -9.50
C THR A 32 -12.21 9.07 -8.24
N GLU A 33 -11.15 8.34 -7.89
CA GLU A 33 -10.37 8.57 -6.67
C GLU A 33 -9.22 9.56 -6.90
N LYS A 34 -9.06 10.05 -8.14
CA LYS A 34 -8.03 11.03 -8.53
C LYS A 34 -6.62 10.60 -8.17
N LEU A 35 -6.33 9.33 -8.39
CA LEU A 35 -5.01 8.77 -8.13
C LEU A 35 -3.99 9.31 -9.14
N GLU A 36 -2.82 9.68 -8.67
CA GLU A 36 -1.70 10.16 -9.49
C GLU A 36 -0.60 9.11 -9.66
N CYS A 37 -0.58 8.11 -8.78
CA CYS A 37 0.33 6.98 -8.87
C CYS A 37 -0.32 5.71 -8.30
N ILE A 38 -0.14 4.60 -9.02
CA ILE A 38 -0.53 3.27 -8.55
C ILE A 38 0.65 2.30 -8.68
N ALA A 39 0.60 1.17 -7.95
CA ALA A 39 1.48 0.04 -8.24
C ALA A 39 0.64 -1.23 -8.48
N ILE A 40 1.04 -2.01 -9.49
CA ILE A 40 0.47 -3.33 -9.75
C ILE A 40 1.32 -4.34 -9.00
N THR A 41 0.73 -5.03 -8.02
CA THR A 41 1.43 -5.87 -7.05
C THR A 41 0.71 -7.19 -6.86
N ASN A 42 0.56 -7.96 -7.94
CA ASN A 42 -0.06 -9.28 -7.88
C ASN A 42 0.73 -10.25 -6.99
N HIS A 43 0.03 -11.22 -6.40
CA HIS A 43 0.68 -12.21 -5.52
C HIS A 43 1.71 -13.06 -6.26
N ASN A 44 2.97 -12.96 -5.82
CA ASN A 44 4.10 -13.78 -6.24
C ASN A 44 4.32 -13.83 -7.77
N GLU A 45 3.66 -12.97 -8.52
CA GLU A 45 3.70 -12.98 -9.97
C GLU A 45 3.75 -11.56 -10.55
N PHE A 46 4.60 -11.38 -11.56
CA PHE A 46 4.62 -10.18 -12.39
C PHE A 46 4.31 -10.59 -13.83
N ASP A 47 3.17 -10.12 -14.34
CA ASP A 47 2.78 -10.25 -15.73
C ASP A 47 3.12 -8.96 -16.46
N LYS A 48 4.24 -8.99 -17.19
CA LYS A 48 4.74 -7.83 -17.94
C LYS A 48 3.77 -7.38 -19.03
N GLN A 49 3.05 -8.33 -19.68
CA GLN A 49 2.10 -7.98 -20.73
C GLN A 49 0.89 -7.25 -20.14
N ASN A 50 0.32 -7.76 -19.06
CA ASN A 50 -0.77 -7.11 -18.32
C ASN A 50 -0.36 -5.73 -17.83
N TYR A 51 0.82 -5.62 -17.21
CA TYR A 51 1.37 -4.36 -16.74
C TYR A 51 1.51 -3.32 -17.87
N ASN A 52 2.08 -3.70 -19.01
CA ASN A 52 2.26 -2.78 -20.15
C ASN A 52 0.94 -2.28 -20.70
N ILE A 53 -0.08 -3.14 -20.81
CA ILE A 53 -1.43 -2.73 -21.25
C ILE A 53 -2.00 -1.69 -20.28
N ILE A 54 -1.82 -1.86 -18.96
CA ILE A 54 -2.30 -0.93 -17.95
C ILE A 54 -1.55 0.40 -18.03
N LYS A 55 -0.22 0.34 -18.09
CA LYS A 55 0.65 1.51 -18.18
C LYS A 55 0.37 2.36 -19.42
N ASP A 56 0.14 1.71 -20.56
CA ASP A 56 -0.15 2.42 -21.83
C ASP A 56 -1.58 3.02 -21.83
N LYS A 57 -2.49 2.46 -21.07
CA LYS A 57 -3.89 2.90 -21.00
C LYS A 57 -4.08 4.07 -20.03
N LEU A 58 -3.37 4.09 -18.90
CA LEU A 58 -3.57 5.08 -17.84
C LEU A 58 -2.63 6.27 -17.99
N ASN A 59 -3.17 7.47 -17.85
CA ASN A 59 -2.39 8.73 -17.92
C ASN A 59 -1.88 9.16 -16.53
N ILE A 60 -1.34 8.21 -15.77
CA ILE A 60 -0.73 8.41 -14.46
C ILE A 60 0.56 7.59 -14.34
N THR A 61 1.30 7.75 -13.25
CA THR A 61 2.42 6.85 -12.98
C THR A 61 1.91 5.48 -12.54
N VAL A 62 2.29 4.43 -13.30
CA VAL A 62 2.05 3.03 -12.94
C VAL A 62 3.39 2.38 -12.62
N LEU A 63 3.59 1.99 -11.37
CA LEU A 63 4.81 1.34 -10.90
C LEU A 63 4.67 -0.19 -11.03
N PRO A 64 5.72 -0.90 -11.49
CA PRO A 64 5.73 -2.35 -11.47
C PRO A 64 6.08 -2.87 -10.08
N GLY A 65 5.43 -3.96 -9.66
CA GLY A 65 5.68 -4.56 -8.35
C GLY A 65 5.15 -5.98 -8.23
N ILE A 66 5.42 -6.58 -7.09
CA ILE A 66 4.97 -7.92 -6.71
C ILE A 66 4.62 -7.91 -5.23
N GLU A 67 3.50 -8.53 -4.84
CA GLU A 67 3.25 -8.88 -3.45
C GLU A 67 3.84 -10.27 -3.18
N VAL A 68 4.99 -10.31 -2.51
CA VAL A 68 5.77 -11.53 -2.25
C VAL A 68 5.35 -12.20 -0.96
N SER A 69 5.02 -13.49 -1.00
CA SER A 69 4.87 -14.32 0.19
C SER A 69 6.25 -14.57 0.81
N LEU A 70 6.51 -13.99 1.98
CA LEU A 70 7.81 -14.02 2.67
C LEU A 70 7.64 -14.39 4.14
N GLU A 71 8.31 -15.45 4.61
CA GLU A 71 8.33 -15.88 6.02
C GLU A 71 6.92 -15.93 6.65
N LYS A 72 5.95 -16.49 5.92
CA LYS A 72 4.53 -16.59 6.27
C LYS A 72 3.74 -15.28 6.32
N GLY A 73 4.35 -14.16 5.90
CA GLY A 73 3.68 -12.88 5.71
C GLY A 73 3.76 -12.42 4.26
N HIS A 74 3.33 -11.18 3.99
CA HIS A 74 3.40 -10.59 2.65
C HIS A 74 4.21 -9.31 2.65
N MET A 75 4.92 -9.07 1.54
CA MET A 75 5.77 -7.91 1.31
C MET A 75 5.51 -7.35 -0.08
N LEU A 76 5.13 -6.09 -0.20
CA LEU A 76 5.14 -5.41 -1.48
C LEU A 76 6.59 -5.07 -1.85
N VAL A 77 7.00 -5.48 -3.04
CA VAL A 77 8.30 -5.18 -3.65
C VAL A 77 8.02 -4.37 -4.90
N ILE A 78 8.26 -3.05 -4.85
CA ILE A 78 7.88 -2.11 -5.91
C ILE A 78 9.13 -1.53 -6.53
N GLY A 79 9.25 -1.63 -7.86
CA GLY A 79 10.38 -1.14 -8.64
C GLY A 79 10.09 0.16 -9.37
N ASN A 80 11.13 0.78 -9.90
CA ASN A 80 10.99 1.90 -10.82
C ASN A 80 10.35 1.46 -12.15
N VAL A 81 9.70 2.38 -12.84
CA VAL A 81 9.38 2.21 -14.27
C VAL A 81 10.68 1.91 -15.00
N GLY A 82 10.71 0.84 -15.80
CA GLY A 82 11.91 0.33 -16.47
C GLY A 82 12.50 -0.92 -15.80
N SER A 83 12.00 -1.36 -14.63
CA SER A 83 12.43 -2.61 -13.98
C SER A 83 11.58 -3.84 -14.36
N GLU A 84 10.70 -3.72 -15.35
CA GLU A 84 9.72 -4.73 -15.73
C GLU A 84 10.37 -6.08 -16.09
N ASP A 85 11.46 -6.05 -16.87
CA ASP A 85 12.18 -7.26 -17.25
C ASP A 85 12.80 -7.99 -16.06
N LEU A 86 13.32 -7.23 -15.11
CA LEU A 86 13.93 -7.77 -13.91
C LEU A 86 12.87 -8.40 -12.99
N LEU A 87 11.74 -7.72 -12.77
CA LEU A 87 10.63 -8.24 -11.98
C LEU A 87 10.01 -9.50 -12.59
N GLU A 88 9.90 -9.57 -13.93
CA GLU A 88 9.43 -10.78 -14.61
C GLU A 88 10.40 -11.96 -14.38
N GLN A 89 11.70 -11.74 -14.50
CA GLN A 89 12.71 -12.76 -14.21
C GLN A 89 12.69 -13.22 -12.73
N GLN A 90 12.50 -12.28 -11.81
CA GLN A 90 12.37 -12.58 -10.39
C GLN A 90 11.10 -13.38 -10.10
N SER A 91 9.98 -13.04 -10.71
CA SER A 91 8.73 -13.80 -10.64
C SER A 91 8.92 -15.24 -11.13
N ILE A 92 9.59 -15.43 -12.27
CA ILE A 92 9.91 -16.78 -12.80
C ILE A 92 10.76 -17.59 -11.79
N LYS A 93 11.74 -16.95 -11.14
CA LYS A 93 12.56 -17.63 -10.13
C LYS A 93 11.74 -18.01 -8.88
N MET A 94 10.80 -17.16 -8.46
CA MET A 94 9.93 -17.44 -7.31
C MET A 94 9.07 -18.68 -7.51
N ARG A 95 8.63 -18.97 -8.73
CA ARG A 95 7.81 -20.16 -9.07
C ARG A 95 8.47 -21.48 -8.68
N GLN A 96 9.78 -21.51 -8.49
CA GLN A 96 10.51 -22.70 -8.02
C GLN A 96 10.25 -23.00 -6.54
N TYR A 97 9.88 -22.00 -5.76
CA TYR A 97 9.68 -22.09 -4.32
C TYR A 97 8.20 -21.96 -3.93
N ILE A 98 7.43 -21.20 -4.71
CA ILE A 98 6.02 -20.91 -4.44
C ILE A 98 5.18 -21.75 -5.41
N VAL A 99 4.75 -22.91 -4.94
CA VAL A 99 4.06 -23.93 -5.73
C VAL A 99 2.60 -24.16 -5.30
N ASP A 100 2.22 -23.67 -4.11
CA ASP A 100 0.87 -23.77 -3.56
C ASP A 100 0.56 -22.59 -2.63
N VAL A 101 -0.67 -22.54 -2.12
CA VAL A 101 -1.17 -21.44 -1.25
C VAL A 101 -0.46 -21.32 0.10
N ASN A 102 0.28 -22.33 0.54
CA ASN A 102 1.02 -22.33 1.80
C ASN A 102 2.51 -22.04 1.60
N SER A 103 2.94 -21.96 0.35
CA SER A 103 4.33 -21.73 0.00
C SER A 103 4.74 -20.27 0.21
N TYR A 104 5.95 -20.05 0.67
CA TYR A 104 6.54 -18.72 0.86
C TYR A 104 8.05 -18.80 0.67
N LEU A 105 8.68 -17.67 0.39
CA LEU A 105 10.14 -17.56 0.40
C LEU A 105 10.65 -17.43 1.84
N THR A 106 11.74 -18.10 2.15
CA THR A 106 12.57 -17.73 3.31
C THR A 106 13.29 -16.41 3.01
N PHE A 107 13.79 -15.73 4.05
CA PHE A 107 14.59 -14.50 3.87
C PHE A 107 15.79 -14.72 2.93
N ASP A 108 16.52 -15.84 3.09
CA ASP A 108 17.69 -16.13 2.25
C ASP A 108 17.31 -16.37 0.79
N GLN A 109 16.18 -17.04 0.53
CA GLN A 109 15.65 -17.20 -0.82
C GLN A 109 15.25 -15.86 -1.43
N PHE A 110 14.58 -15.00 -0.64
CA PHE A 110 14.21 -13.66 -1.07
C PHE A 110 15.45 -12.86 -1.50
N VAL A 111 16.48 -12.77 -0.65
CA VAL A 111 17.72 -12.05 -0.97
C VAL A 111 18.43 -12.64 -2.16
N SER A 112 18.39 -13.97 -2.37
CA SER A 112 19.00 -14.60 -3.54
C SER A 112 18.29 -14.26 -4.86
N ILE A 113 16.96 -13.96 -4.82
CA ILE A 113 16.16 -13.58 -5.98
C ILE A 113 16.22 -12.07 -6.20
N PHE A 114 16.06 -11.29 -5.13
CA PHE A 114 16.11 -9.82 -5.13
C PHE A 114 17.46 -9.35 -4.60
N THR A 115 18.54 -9.62 -5.36
CA THR A 115 19.94 -9.39 -4.91
C THR A 115 20.23 -7.93 -4.55
N ASN A 116 19.53 -6.98 -5.17
CA ASN A 116 19.61 -5.54 -4.91
C ASN A 116 18.28 -5.06 -4.35
N TYR A 117 17.79 -5.69 -3.29
CA TYR A 117 16.48 -5.35 -2.71
C TYR A 117 16.41 -3.89 -2.21
N GLU A 118 17.53 -3.24 -1.94
CA GLU A 118 17.64 -1.82 -1.63
C GLU A 118 17.22 -0.89 -2.77
N ASP A 119 17.19 -1.36 -4.02
CA ASP A 119 16.71 -0.60 -5.18
C ASP A 119 15.17 -0.55 -5.26
N TYR A 120 14.48 -1.37 -4.47
CA TYR A 120 13.03 -1.44 -4.41
C TYR A 120 12.47 -0.66 -3.22
N LEU A 121 11.22 -0.22 -3.33
CA LEU A 121 10.42 0.17 -2.17
C LEU A 121 9.80 -1.09 -1.57
N LEU A 122 10.23 -1.43 -0.35
CA LEU A 122 9.78 -2.60 0.40
C LEU A 122 8.73 -2.17 1.43
N ILE A 123 7.53 -2.75 1.34
CA ILE A 123 6.42 -2.44 2.24
C ILE A 123 5.84 -3.76 2.79
N PRO A 124 6.22 -4.18 4.00
CA PRO A 124 5.65 -5.38 4.61
C PRO A 124 4.20 -5.15 5.04
N HIS A 125 3.39 -6.19 5.00
CA HIS A 125 2.23 -6.27 5.86
C HIS A 125 2.69 -6.18 7.31
N TYR A 126 2.35 -5.08 7.99
CA TYR A 126 2.82 -4.81 9.35
C TYR A 126 1.71 -5.06 10.38
N ILE A 127 0.61 -4.31 10.27
CA ILE A 127 -0.62 -4.53 11.06
C ILE A 127 -1.75 -4.90 10.08
N LYS A 128 -1.44 -5.80 9.17
CA LYS A 128 -2.30 -6.37 8.14
C LYS A 128 -1.97 -7.86 8.01
N ASN A 129 -2.97 -8.72 7.92
CA ASN A 129 -2.78 -10.17 7.81
C ASN A 129 -2.48 -10.60 6.36
N PRO A 130 -1.57 -11.57 6.17
CA PRO A 130 -0.62 -12.11 7.14
C PRO A 130 0.58 -11.18 7.34
N PRO A 131 0.98 -10.86 8.59
CA PRO A 131 2.03 -9.89 8.88
C PRO A 131 3.44 -10.48 8.70
N ILE A 132 4.39 -9.64 8.32
CA ILE A 132 5.82 -9.93 8.43
C ILE A 132 6.26 -9.64 9.88
N SER A 133 6.99 -10.57 10.49
CA SER A 133 7.49 -10.38 11.86
C SER A 133 8.57 -9.29 11.93
N ILE A 134 8.66 -8.64 13.10
CA ILE A 134 9.70 -7.63 13.37
C ILE A 134 11.12 -8.21 13.21
N ASP A 135 11.32 -9.47 13.54
CA ASP A 135 12.63 -10.12 13.41
C ASP A 135 13.04 -10.24 11.94
N VAL A 136 12.09 -10.53 11.05
CA VAL A 136 12.32 -10.54 9.60
C VAL A 136 12.57 -9.13 9.07
N ILE A 137 11.76 -8.15 9.48
CA ILE A 137 11.94 -6.74 9.12
C ILE A 137 13.33 -6.24 9.50
N ASN A 138 13.84 -6.63 10.66
CA ASN A 138 15.18 -6.23 11.13
C ASN A 138 16.32 -6.77 10.25
N LYS A 139 16.14 -7.90 9.57
CA LYS A 139 17.14 -8.45 8.64
C LYS A 139 17.41 -7.57 7.42
N PHE A 140 16.50 -6.66 7.09
CA PHE A 140 16.65 -5.71 5.97
C PHE A 140 17.51 -4.48 6.30
N ASN A 141 18.23 -4.46 7.41
CA ASN A 141 19.23 -3.45 7.77
C ASN A 141 18.74 -1.99 7.71
N GLY A 142 17.45 -1.75 7.98
CA GLY A 142 16.87 -0.41 7.97
C GLY A 142 16.31 0.06 6.63
N GLU A 143 16.34 -0.74 5.58
CA GLU A 143 15.72 -0.42 4.28
C GLU A 143 14.19 -0.32 4.39
N ILE A 144 13.57 -1.03 5.32
CA ILE A 144 12.14 -0.98 5.56
C ILE A 144 11.82 0.16 6.53
N ILE A 145 11.13 1.17 6.04
CA ILE A 145 10.76 2.40 6.77
C ILE A 145 9.27 2.53 7.01
N VAL A 146 8.45 1.92 6.17
CA VAL A 146 6.99 1.94 6.24
C VAL A 146 6.45 0.53 6.39
N GLY A 147 5.21 0.42 6.89
CA GLY A 147 4.52 -0.86 6.98
C GLY A 147 3.03 -0.71 6.72
N GLU A 148 2.48 -1.63 5.93
CA GLU A 148 1.07 -1.59 5.56
C GLU A 148 0.17 -2.01 6.71
N VAL A 149 -0.87 -1.22 6.92
CA VAL A 149 -1.92 -1.48 7.90
C VAL A 149 -3.27 -1.72 7.19
N SER A 150 -4.18 -2.45 7.83
CA SER A 150 -5.42 -2.89 7.15
C SER A 150 -6.61 -1.91 7.31
N SER A 151 -6.45 -0.78 7.98
CA SER A 151 -7.53 0.19 8.16
C SER A 151 -7.04 1.53 8.71
N ALA A 152 -7.83 2.58 8.50
CA ALA A 152 -7.58 3.89 9.08
C ALA A 152 -7.43 3.84 10.61
N LYS A 153 -8.27 3.05 11.31
CA LYS A 153 -8.16 2.86 12.76
C LYS A 153 -6.78 2.31 13.16
N LYS A 154 -6.27 1.31 12.43
CA LYS A 154 -4.94 0.76 12.68
C LYS A 154 -3.84 1.76 12.33
N TRP A 155 -4.00 2.52 11.27
CA TRP A 155 -3.07 3.58 10.88
C TRP A 155 -2.89 4.59 12.02
N PHE A 156 -3.99 5.11 12.57
CA PHE A 156 -3.95 6.04 13.70
C PHE A 156 -3.38 5.41 14.97
N SER A 157 -3.75 4.16 15.30
CA SER A 157 -3.22 3.50 16.49
C SER A 157 -1.72 3.26 16.40
N THR A 158 -1.20 2.94 15.21
CA THR A 158 0.24 2.76 14.95
C THR A 158 1.01 4.04 15.26
N ILE A 159 0.47 5.18 14.83
CA ILE A 159 1.08 6.49 15.11
C ILE A 159 1.01 6.82 16.60
N LYS A 160 -0.18 6.66 17.22
CA LYS A 160 -0.37 6.92 18.65
C LYS A 160 0.59 6.12 19.52
N ASN A 161 0.82 4.86 19.18
CA ASN A 161 1.71 3.97 19.91
C ASN A 161 3.19 4.19 19.59
N ASN A 162 3.51 5.10 18.69
CA ASN A 162 4.87 5.36 18.19
C ASN A 162 5.58 4.07 17.73
N GLU A 163 4.86 3.28 16.95
CA GLU A 163 5.36 2.02 16.41
C GLU A 163 6.60 2.23 15.54
N LYS A 164 7.38 1.16 15.33
CA LYS A 164 8.66 1.21 14.64
C LYS A 164 8.56 1.72 13.20
N LEU A 165 7.53 1.26 12.47
CA LEU A 165 7.35 1.61 11.07
C LEU A 165 6.30 2.72 10.92
N ILE A 166 6.51 3.59 9.94
CA ILE A 166 5.51 4.58 9.54
C ILE A 166 4.37 3.83 8.84
N PRO A 167 3.11 3.95 9.31
CA PRO A 167 2.01 3.24 8.69
C PRO A 167 1.68 3.81 7.30
N VAL A 168 1.38 2.92 6.37
CA VAL A 168 0.76 3.24 5.08
C VAL A 168 -0.51 2.40 4.90
N LEU A 169 -1.47 2.93 4.17
CA LEU A 169 -2.74 2.24 3.91
C LEU A 169 -3.02 2.29 2.42
N PHE A 170 -3.20 1.11 1.83
CA PHE A 170 -3.57 0.91 0.43
C PHE A 170 -4.83 0.07 0.33
N SER A 171 -5.40 -0.01 -0.87
CA SER A 171 -6.70 -0.64 -1.07
C SER A 171 -6.66 -2.16 -1.01
N ASP A 172 -5.58 -2.79 -1.46
CA ASP A 172 -5.52 -4.23 -1.71
C ASP A 172 -6.65 -4.69 -2.67
N LEU A 173 -6.90 -3.84 -3.67
CA LEU A 173 -8.03 -3.98 -4.57
C LEU A 173 -7.76 -5.06 -5.62
N ARG A 174 -8.75 -5.95 -5.80
CA ARG A 174 -8.85 -6.81 -6.99
C ARG A 174 -9.79 -6.13 -7.96
N VAL A 175 -9.22 -5.75 -9.10
CA VAL A 175 -9.97 -4.98 -10.12
C VAL A 175 -10.82 -5.94 -10.94
N ASP A 176 -12.01 -6.23 -10.46
CA ASP A 176 -12.96 -7.17 -11.03
C ASP A 176 -14.04 -6.45 -11.85
N THR A 177 -14.58 -7.13 -12.87
CA THR A 177 -15.77 -6.70 -13.62
C THR A 177 -16.98 -6.42 -12.74
N GLU A 178 -17.12 -7.14 -11.62
CA GLU A 178 -18.20 -6.98 -10.64
C GLU A 178 -17.96 -5.86 -9.61
N LEU A 179 -16.84 -5.12 -9.72
CA LEU A 179 -16.49 -4.06 -8.79
C LEU A 179 -17.53 -2.93 -8.82
N LYS A 180 -18.23 -2.73 -7.69
CA LYS A 180 -19.31 -1.76 -7.56
C LYS A 180 -18.93 -0.55 -6.71
N ASN A 181 -18.01 -0.74 -5.76
CA ASN A 181 -17.61 0.29 -4.81
C ASN A 181 -16.10 0.38 -4.77
N TYR A 182 -15.58 1.58 -4.75
CA TYR A 182 -14.15 1.83 -4.60
C TYR A 182 -13.79 2.08 -3.14
N PRO A 183 -12.53 1.81 -2.74
CA PRO A 183 -12.04 2.19 -1.42
C PRO A 183 -12.17 3.70 -1.21
N GLY A 184 -12.81 4.11 -0.13
CA GLY A 184 -13.03 5.54 0.15
C GLY A 184 -11.92 6.18 1.00
N THR A 185 -10.78 5.50 1.14
CA THR A 185 -9.65 6.02 1.94
C THR A 185 -8.35 5.78 1.18
N HIS A 186 -7.61 6.84 0.93
CA HIS A 186 -6.35 6.82 0.20
C HIS A 186 -5.22 7.43 0.98
N LEU A 187 -4.00 7.00 0.66
CA LEU A 187 -2.79 7.64 1.13
C LEU A 187 -2.50 8.86 0.25
N TYR A 188 -2.33 10.01 0.89
CA TYR A 188 -1.87 11.24 0.26
C TYR A 188 -0.45 11.51 0.67
N ILE A 189 0.41 11.80 -0.31
CA ILE A 189 1.83 12.07 -0.05
C ILE A 189 2.25 13.40 -0.70
N GLU A 190 3.21 14.06 -0.09
CA GLU A 190 3.86 15.24 -0.63
C GLU A 190 5.16 14.82 -1.31
N CYS A 191 5.07 14.47 -2.60
CA CYS A 191 6.15 13.88 -3.38
C CYS A 191 6.38 14.68 -4.67
N ASP A 192 7.65 14.96 -4.98
CA ASP A 192 8.02 15.68 -6.22
C ASP A 192 7.90 14.76 -7.43
N ASP A 193 8.36 13.51 -7.29
CA ASP A 193 8.30 12.49 -8.34
C ASP A 193 7.97 11.11 -7.73
N PHE A 194 7.50 10.20 -8.58
CA PHE A 194 7.14 8.84 -8.20
C PHE A 194 8.24 7.80 -8.51
N THR A 195 9.50 8.22 -8.51
CA THR A 195 10.61 7.26 -8.50
C THR A 195 10.71 6.57 -7.14
N ILE A 196 11.33 5.39 -7.07
CA ILE A 196 11.54 4.70 -5.80
C ILE A 196 12.36 5.55 -4.83
N GLY A 197 13.35 6.30 -5.34
CA GLY A 197 14.12 7.26 -4.55
C GLY A 197 13.25 8.39 -3.97
N GLY A 198 12.40 9.00 -4.80
CA GLY A 198 11.46 10.05 -4.39
C GLY A 198 10.46 9.54 -3.36
N LEU A 199 9.87 8.36 -3.60
CA LEU A 199 8.94 7.72 -2.66
C LEU A 199 9.61 7.38 -1.33
N LYS A 200 10.80 6.76 -1.33
CA LYS A 200 11.56 6.47 -0.11
C LYS A 200 11.87 7.75 0.69
N ASN A 201 12.27 8.83 0.03
CA ASN A 201 12.56 10.10 0.68
C ASN A 201 11.30 10.73 1.29
N THR A 202 10.19 10.70 0.56
CA THR A 202 8.91 11.21 1.04
C THR A 202 8.40 10.42 2.24
N LEU A 203 8.39 9.09 2.13
CA LEU A 203 7.84 8.19 3.14
C LEU A 203 8.68 8.12 4.44
N LYS A 204 9.93 8.57 4.43
CA LYS A 204 10.76 8.73 5.66
C LYS A 204 10.24 9.80 6.60
N ASN A 205 9.47 10.76 6.09
CA ASN A 205 8.94 11.86 6.88
C ASN A 205 7.43 11.76 7.03
N ARG A 206 6.97 11.49 8.24
CA ARG A 206 5.53 11.38 8.57
C ARG A 206 4.72 12.62 8.19
N ASN A 207 5.34 13.80 8.16
CA ASN A 207 4.66 15.04 7.80
C ASN A 207 4.25 15.10 6.31
N ASN A 208 4.90 14.31 5.48
CA ASN A 208 4.61 14.24 4.05
C ASN A 208 3.49 13.24 3.73
N ILE A 209 2.83 12.69 4.75
CA ILE A 209 1.86 11.61 4.61
C ILE A 209 0.56 12.00 5.32
N SER A 210 -0.57 11.84 4.65
CA SER A 210 -1.90 11.96 5.26
C SER A 210 -2.83 10.87 4.76
N LEU A 211 -3.89 10.60 5.49
CA LEU A 211 -5.03 9.81 5.03
C LEU A 211 -6.18 10.74 4.65
N SER A 212 -6.85 10.42 3.54
CA SER A 212 -8.14 10.99 3.19
C SER A 212 -9.21 9.92 3.20
N ASN A 213 -10.38 10.27 3.68
CA ASN A 213 -11.58 9.48 3.53
C ASN A 213 -12.49 10.18 2.54
N ASP A 214 -12.62 9.65 1.32
CA ASP A 214 -13.35 10.32 0.25
C ASP A 214 -14.86 10.46 0.54
N ASN A 215 -15.44 9.50 1.23
CA ASN A 215 -16.85 9.57 1.62
C ASN A 215 -17.18 10.83 2.43
N ASN A 216 -16.18 11.42 3.07
CA ASN A 216 -16.32 12.59 3.92
C ASN A 216 -15.46 13.76 3.45
N LYS A 217 -14.65 13.60 2.41
CA LYS A 217 -13.63 14.58 1.97
C LYS A 217 -12.80 15.12 3.14
N SER A 218 -12.47 14.23 4.07
CA SER A 218 -11.77 14.58 5.30
C SER A 218 -10.33 14.14 5.19
N GLU A 219 -9.41 15.07 5.40
CA GLU A 219 -7.98 14.81 5.43
C GLU A 219 -7.52 14.66 6.87
N PHE A 220 -6.70 13.64 7.10
CA PHE A 220 -5.99 13.42 8.37
C PHE A 220 -4.53 13.69 8.15
N GLN A 221 -4.08 14.82 8.59
CA GLN A 221 -2.67 15.19 8.54
C GLN A 221 -2.08 15.11 9.94
N ILE A 222 -0.93 14.47 10.07
CA ILE A 222 -0.23 14.28 11.33
C ILE A 222 1.04 15.10 11.30
N ASP A 223 1.27 15.86 12.35
CA ASP A 223 2.47 16.67 12.49
C ASP A 223 3.72 15.81 12.76
N SER A 224 4.89 16.45 12.79
CA SER A 224 6.18 15.80 13.01
C SER A 224 6.28 15.02 14.31
N ASN A 225 5.43 15.32 15.28
CA ASN A 225 5.43 14.65 16.57
C ASN A 225 4.47 13.45 16.59
N GLY A 226 3.67 13.25 15.53
CA GLY A 226 2.70 12.16 15.43
C GLY A 226 1.53 12.28 16.41
N THR A 227 1.34 13.45 17.02
CA THR A 227 0.39 13.66 18.12
C THR A 227 -0.75 14.59 17.77
N LYS A 228 -0.64 15.36 16.69
CA LYS A 228 -1.64 16.31 16.24
C LYS A 228 -2.16 15.93 14.88
N ALA A 229 -3.47 16.02 14.73
CA ALA A 229 -4.11 15.95 13.42
C ALA A 229 -5.02 17.16 13.24
N LYS A 230 -5.27 17.51 12.00
CA LYS A 230 -6.27 18.53 11.69
C LYS A 230 -7.65 18.05 12.08
N THR A 231 -8.53 18.98 12.31
CA THR A 231 -9.97 18.72 12.46
C THR A 231 -10.50 18.06 11.19
N PHE A 232 -11.34 17.07 11.34
CA PHE A 232 -12.07 16.44 10.24
C PHE A 232 -13.56 16.33 10.59
N SER A 233 -14.39 16.17 9.57
CA SER A 233 -15.82 15.92 9.74
C SER A 233 -16.25 14.75 8.89
N TYR A 234 -17.13 13.91 9.40
CA TYR A 234 -17.78 12.87 8.61
C TYR A 234 -18.97 13.45 7.86
N LYS A 235 -19.23 12.93 6.67
CA LYS A 235 -20.35 13.35 5.82
C LYS A 235 -21.70 13.29 6.54
N ASP A 236 -21.88 12.25 7.32
CA ASP A 236 -23.12 11.99 8.06
C ASP A 236 -23.05 12.42 9.55
N ALA A 237 -21.92 12.94 9.96
CA ALA A 237 -21.76 13.47 11.32
C ALA A 237 -22.15 14.94 11.34
N SER A 238 -23.02 15.30 12.25
CA SER A 238 -23.39 16.68 12.49
C SER A 238 -22.29 17.47 13.22
N SER A 239 -21.21 16.81 13.63
CA SER A 239 -20.13 17.40 14.42
C SER A 239 -18.77 17.14 13.77
N ALA A 240 -17.91 18.14 13.86
CA ALA A 240 -16.49 17.99 13.54
C ALA A 240 -15.75 17.30 14.69
N TYR A 241 -14.78 16.46 14.34
CA TYR A 241 -13.90 15.82 15.31
C TYR A 241 -12.58 16.58 15.36
N THR A 242 -12.20 16.97 16.57
CA THR A 242 -10.94 17.66 16.83
C THR A 242 -10.05 16.77 17.68
N LEU A 243 -8.84 16.50 17.18
CA LEU A 243 -7.84 15.76 17.92
C LEU A 243 -7.13 16.68 18.90
N LYS A 244 -6.99 16.24 20.13
CA LYS A 244 -6.24 16.92 21.18
C LYS A 244 -4.88 16.25 21.35
N ASP A 245 -3.87 17.02 21.73
CA ASP A 245 -2.53 16.51 22.02
C ASP A 245 -2.60 15.35 23.03
N GLY A 246 -1.99 14.22 22.68
CA GLY A 246 -1.94 13.02 23.51
C GLY A 246 -3.29 12.33 23.75
N ALA A 247 -4.34 12.78 23.08
CA ALA A 247 -5.70 12.26 23.26
C ALA A 247 -6.05 11.18 22.23
N GLU A 248 -7.23 10.61 22.40
CA GLU A 248 -7.80 9.69 21.43
C GLU A 248 -8.08 10.39 20.11
N LEU A 249 -7.80 9.68 19.00
CA LEU A 249 -8.06 10.17 17.65
C LEU A 249 -9.54 10.30 17.32
N PHE A 250 -10.38 9.55 18.04
CA PHE A 250 -11.82 9.58 17.88
C PHE A 250 -12.49 9.62 19.25
N THR A 251 -13.46 10.50 19.41
CA THR A 251 -14.40 10.45 20.52
C THR A 251 -15.68 9.81 20.04
N ARG A 252 -16.19 8.85 20.80
CA ARG A 252 -17.48 8.23 20.51
C ARG A 252 -18.59 9.23 20.67
N ASN A 253 -19.43 9.39 19.66
CA ASN A 253 -20.65 10.17 19.74
C ASN A 253 -21.71 9.48 20.60
N ASN A 254 -22.72 10.23 21.05
CA ASN A 254 -23.83 9.67 21.83
C ASN A 254 -24.65 8.61 21.09
N ASP A 255 -24.58 8.60 19.76
CA ASP A 255 -25.23 7.60 18.88
C ASP A 255 -24.36 6.36 18.63
N GLY A 256 -23.15 6.30 19.17
CA GLY A 256 -22.25 5.19 19.04
C GLY A 256 -21.31 5.23 17.86
N THR A 257 -21.35 6.29 17.05
CA THR A 257 -20.39 6.53 15.94
C THR A 257 -19.06 7.11 16.45
N TYR A 258 -17.98 6.99 15.66
CA TYR A 258 -16.64 7.51 15.97
C TYR A 258 -16.27 8.62 15.01
#